data_ff819c8e3268924b99984484b03fa3d6
#
_entry.id   ff819c8e3268924b99984484b03fa3d6
#
_cell.length_a   1.000
_cell.length_b   1.000
_cell.length_c   1.000
_cell.angle_alpha   90.00
_cell.angle_beta   90.00
_cell.angle_gamma   90.00
#
_symmetry.space_group_name_H-M   'P 1'
#
loop_
_entity.id
_entity.type
_entity.pdbx_description
1 polymer ?
#
loop_
_entity_poly.entity_id
_entity_poly.type
_entity_poly.pdbx_seq_one_letter_code
_entity_poly.pdbx_strand_id
1 'polypeptide(L)'
;MMKDILDVHTHTIASVHAYSTIREMAEGAKRHGMKLIGISDHGPAMPGTMDDMYFCNFRVVPREAAKGYGIDVLMGAELNVIDYAGSTDLCAKWLSYLDYAIASLHDLCITPGTREQNTSALIGAMRNPK
;
A
#
# COMPACT_ATOMS: atom_id res chain seq x y z
N MET A 1 -8.86 -20.49 -19.22
CA MET A 1 -9.01 -19.78 -17.93
C MET A 1 -7.89 -18.75 -17.83
N MET A 2 -8.21 -17.48 -17.71
CA MET A 2 -7.21 -16.42 -17.51
C MET A 2 -6.54 -16.66 -16.16
N LYS A 3 -5.21 -16.63 -16.11
CA LYS A 3 -4.44 -16.85 -14.88
C LYS A 3 -3.95 -15.51 -14.39
N ASP A 4 -4.19 -15.19 -13.12
CA ASP A 4 -3.64 -13.99 -12.49
C ASP A 4 -2.13 -14.10 -12.46
N ILE A 5 -1.45 -13.10 -13.03
CA ILE A 5 0.01 -13.07 -13.11
C ILE A 5 0.63 -12.06 -12.12
N LEU A 6 -0.19 -11.21 -11.56
CA LEU A 6 0.21 -10.21 -10.56
C LEU A 6 -0.94 -9.89 -9.60
N ASP A 7 -0.60 -9.44 -8.40
CA ASP A 7 -1.50 -8.81 -7.44
C ASP A 7 -0.73 -7.66 -6.77
N VAL A 8 -1.30 -6.47 -6.79
CA VAL A 8 -0.67 -5.27 -6.23
C VAL A 8 -1.47 -4.62 -5.09
N HIS A 9 -2.51 -5.32 -4.60
CA HIS A 9 -3.27 -4.86 -3.45
C HIS A 9 -3.29 -5.95 -2.38
N THR A 10 -2.19 -6.04 -1.62
CA THR A 10 -2.02 -7.05 -0.59
C THR A 10 -1.47 -6.45 0.71
N HIS A 11 -1.85 -7.06 1.83
CA HIS A 11 -1.50 -6.61 3.17
C HIS A 11 -0.70 -7.64 3.93
N THR A 12 0.16 -7.15 4.82
CA THR A 12 0.94 -7.96 5.74
C THR A 12 0.51 -7.70 7.19
N ILE A 13 1.21 -8.33 8.14
CA ILE A 13 1.02 -8.08 9.57
C ILE A 13 1.19 -6.60 9.95
N ALA A 14 1.83 -5.78 9.12
CA ALA A 14 1.97 -4.34 9.33
C ALA A 14 0.64 -3.59 9.23
N SER A 15 -0.34 -4.14 8.52
CA SER A 15 -1.71 -3.61 8.41
C SER A 15 -2.64 -4.06 9.56
N VAL A 16 -2.17 -4.84 10.52
CA VAL A 16 -2.86 -5.33 11.74
C VAL A 16 -3.98 -6.33 11.46
N HIS A 17 -4.71 -6.22 10.36
CA HIS A 17 -5.81 -7.11 9.99
C HIS A 17 -5.43 -8.17 8.94
N ALA A 18 -4.12 -8.33 8.66
CA ALA A 18 -3.54 -9.41 7.88
C ALA A 18 -2.51 -10.17 8.74
N TYR A 19 -2.16 -11.38 8.34
CA TYR A 19 -1.45 -12.29 9.24
C TYR A 19 -0.15 -12.87 8.67
N SER A 20 0.22 -12.47 7.45
CA SER A 20 1.42 -12.93 6.76
C SER A 20 2.49 -11.83 6.73
N THR A 21 3.74 -12.25 6.76
CA THR A 21 4.89 -11.39 6.49
C THR A 21 5.07 -11.15 4.98
N ILE A 22 5.86 -10.15 4.60
CA ILE A 22 6.23 -9.90 3.19
C ILE A 22 6.78 -11.18 2.54
N ARG A 23 7.62 -11.93 3.26
CA ARG A 23 8.20 -13.18 2.76
C ARG A 23 7.13 -14.23 2.49
N GLU A 24 6.24 -14.47 3.42
CA GLU A 24 5.16 -15.46 3.26
C GLU A 24 4.21 -15.09 2.12
N MET A 25 3.92 -13.79 1.94
CA MET A 25 3.14 -13.28 0.81
C MET A 25 3.85 -13.58 -0.52
N ALA A 26 5.14 -13.27 -0.63
CA ALA A 26 5.93 -13.55 -1.82
C ALA A 26 6.02 -15.06 -2.13
N GLU A 27 6.26 -15.89 -1.13
CA GLU A 27 6.28 -17.35 -1.27
C GLU A 27 4.92 -17.91 -1.67
N GLY A 28 3.83 -17.36 -1.11
CA GLY A 28 2.46 -17.70 -1.48
C GLY A 28 2.16 -17.36 -2.94
N ALA A 29 2.42 -16.13 -3.35
CA ALA A 29 2.22 -15.69 -4.73
C ALA A 29 3.01 -16.54 -5.73
N LYS A 30 4.27 -16.85 -5.43
CA LYS A 30 5.11 -17.73 -6.25
C LYS A 30 4.52 -19.13 -6.37
N ARG A 31 4.02 -19.74 -5.28
CA ARG A 31 3.36 -21.06 -5.32
C ARG A 31 2.13 -21.05 -6.22
N HIS A 32 1.38 -19.95 -6.27
CA HIS A 32 0.23 -19.77 -7.14
C HIS A 32 0.62 -19.40 -8.59
N GLY A 33 1.92 -19.30 -8.88
CA GLY A 33 2.45 -19.05 -10.22
C GLY A 33 2.36 -17.61 -10.67
N MET A 34 2.19 -16.66 -9.73
CA MET A 34 2.30 -15.24 -10.01
C MET A 34 3.73 -14.86 -10.37
N LYS A 35 3.90 -13.76 -11.07
CA LYS A 35 5.20 -13.22 -11.51
C LYS A 35 5.60 -12.02 -10.66
N LEU A 36 4.62 -11.33 -10.10
CA LEU A 36 4.80 -10.13 -9.32
C LEU A 36 3.76 -10.08 -8.20
N ILE A 37 4.19 -9.60 -7.03
CA ILE A 37 3.30 -9.19 -5.94
C ILE A 37 3.66 -7.78 -5.48
N GLY A 38 2.66 -6.97 -5.16
CA GLY A 38 2.84 -5.67 -4.54
C GLY A 38 2.37 -5.72 -3.08
N ILE A 39 3.19 -5.21 -2.18
CA ILE A 39 2.84 -5.01 -0.77
C ILE A 39 2.28 -3.60 -0.65
N SER A 40 1.06 -3.48 -0.13
CA SER A 40 0.33 -2.21 -0.01
C SER A 40 -0.26 -2.06 1.40
N ASP A 41 0.57 -2.22 2.42
CA ASP A 41 0.11 -2.02 3.80
C ASP A 41 -0.46 -0.61 3.99
N HIS A 42 -1.45 -0.50 4.88
CA HIS A 42 -2.12 0.77 5.16
C HIS A 42 -1.16 1.84 5.68
N GLY A 43 -1.38 3.06 5.24
CA GLY A 43 -0.72 4.25 5.75
C GLY A 43 -1.01 4.51 7.24
N PRO A 44 -0.23 5.42 7.87
CA PRO A 44 -0.20 5.56 9.34
C PRO A 44 -1.46 6.17 9.97
N ALA A 45 -2.37 6.75 9.18
CA ALA A 45 -3.65 7.22 9.73
C ALA A 45 -4.65 6.10 10.04
N MET A 46 -4.44 4.90 9.50
CA MET A 46 -5.28 3.75 9.84
C MET A 46 -4.98 3.29 11.27
N PRO A 47 -5.98 3.23 12.17
CA PRO A 47 -5.77 2.86 13.56
C PRO A 47 -5.09 1.49 13.72
N GLY A 48 -4.05 1.46 14.52
CA GLY A 48 -3.31 0.24 14.88
C GLY A 48 -2.22 -0.18 13.89
N THR A 49 -2.11 0.48 12.73
CA THR A 49 -1.05 0.18 11.75
C THR A 49 0.31 0.74 12.19
N MET A 50 1.35 0.41 11.44
CA MET A 50 2.69 0.94 11.65
C MET A 50 2.74 2.45 11.36
N ASP A 51 3.65 3.15 12.04
CA ASP A 51 3.92 4.56 11.74
C ASP A 51 4.68 4.73 10.41
N ASP A 52 4.95 5.97 10.03
CA ASP A 52 5.62 6.31 8.77
C ASP A 52 7.06 5.79 8.67
N MET A 53 7.68 5.43 9.79
CA MET A 53 9.01 4.81 9.81
C MET A 53 9.03 3.42 9.16
N TYR A 54 7.91 2.72 9.14
CA TYR A 54 7.76 1.48 8.39
C TYR A 54 8.11 1.69 6.91
N PHE A 55 7.50 2.70 6.28
CA PHE A 55 7.72 3.04 4.86
C PHE A 55 9.12 3.62 4.61
N CYS A 56 9.71 4.29 5.59
CA CYS A 56 11.09 4.76 5.53
C CYS A 56 12.08 3.61 5.24
N ASN A 57 11.84 2.45 5.82
CA ASN A 57 12.69 1.27 5.66
C ASN A 57 12.61 0.63 4.26
N PHE A 58 11.57 0.91 3.47
CA PHE A 58 11.38 0.32 2.14
C PHE A 58 12.52 0.64 1.18
N ARG A 59 13.24 1.73 1.42
CA ARG A 59 14.39 2.11 0.61
C ARG A 59 15.50 1.04 0.59
N VAL A 60 15.69 0.29 1.67
CA VAL A 60 16.84 -0.61 1.81
C VAL A 60 16.40 -2.02 2.20
N VAL A 61 15.93 -2.23 3.41
CA VAL A 61 15.84 -3.57 4.03
C VAL A 61 14.88 -4.51 3.31
N PRO A 62 13.61 -4.17 3.06
CA PRO A 62 12.69 -5.08 2.38
C PRO A 62 13.09 -5.35 0.93
N ARG A 63 13.64 -4.35 0.22
CA ARG A 63 14.07 -4.51 -1.18
C ARG A 63 15.23 -5.48 -1.30
N GLU A 64 16.22 -5.41 -0.43
CA GLU A 64 17.33 -6.37 -0.44
C GLU A 64 16.86 -7.79 -0.10
N ALA A 65 15.97 -7.93 0.89
CA ALA A 65 15.40 -9.22 1.24
C ALA A 65 14.56 -9.80 0.08
N ALA A 66 13.77 -8.97 -0.60
CA ALA A 66 12.89 -9.38 -1.69
C ALA A 66 13.62 -9.99 -2.88
N LYS A 67 14.86 -9.59 -3.15
CA LYS A 67 15.69 -10.17 -4.22
C LYS A 67 15.89 -11.69 -4.08
N GLY A 68 15.79 -12.22 -2.87
CA GLY A 68 15.94 -13.65 -2.59
C GLY A 68 14.65 -14.47 -2.74
N TYR A 69 13.49 -13.85 -2.94
CA TYR A 69 12.20 -14.58 -2.95
C TYR A 69 11.89 -15.28 -4.30
N GLY A 70 12.59 -14.90 -5.36
CA GLY A 70 12.42 -15.51 -6.69
C GLY A 70 11.07 -15.21 -7.34
N ILE A 71 10.52 -14.04 -7.04
CA ILE A 71 9.36 -13.39 -7.62
C ILE A 71 9.59 -11.88 -7.49
N ASP A 72 9.05 -11.08 -8.40
CA ASP A 72 9.13 -9.63 -8.29
C ASP A 72 8.22 -9.13 -7.15
N VAL A 73 8.78 -8.30 -6.26
CA VAL A 73 8.06 -7.71 -5.14
C VAL A 73 8.14 -6.19 -5.24
N LEU A 74 6.99 -5.55 -5.39
CA LEU A 74 6.87 -4.10 -5.33
C LEU A 74 6.53 -3.65 -3.91
N MET A 75 7.19 -2.60 -3.45
CA MET A 75 6.97 -1.98 -2.14
C MET A 75 6.10 -0.75 -2.33
N GLY A 76 4.84 -0.85 -1.97
CA GLY A 76 3.84 0.20 -2.06
C GLY A 76 3.19 0.52 -0.72
N ALA A 77 2.13 1.30 -0.78
CA ALA A 77 1.25 1.60 0.35
C ALA A 77 -0.19 1.79 -0.12
N GLU A 78 -1.13 1.40 0.68
CA GLU A 78 -2.51 1.86 0.60
C GLU A 78 -2.67 3.10 1.50
N LEU A 79 -2.60 4.27 0.85
CA LEU A 79 -2.68 5.56 1.51
C LEU A 79 -4.12 5.85 1.93
N ASN A 80 -4.28 6.38 3.14
CA ASN A 80 -5.55 6.89 3.59
C ASN A 80 -5.74 8.32 3.10
N VAL A 81 -6.85 8.58 2.40
CA VAL A 81 -7.29 9.94 2.12
C VAL A 81 -7.83 10.54 3.41
N ILE A 82 -7.30 11.69 3.83
CA ILE A 82 -7.54 12.29 5.14
C ILE A 82 -8.33 13.60 5.11
N ASP A 83 -8.60 14.13 3.91
CA ASP A 83 -9.46 15.29 3.70
C ASP A 83 -10.14 15.26 2.32
N TYR A 84 -11.11 16.17 2.12
CA TYR A 84 -11.85 16.24 0.85
C TYR A 84 -11.09 16.93 -0.29
N ALA A 85 -9.90 17.51 -0.01
CA ALA A 85 -8.99 18.01 -1.02
C ALA A 85 -8.12 16.88 -1.63
N GLY A 86 -8.09 15.71 -0.97
CA GLY A 86 -7.35 14.54 -1.40
C GLY A 86 -5.93 14.46 -0.83
N SER A 87 -5.71 15.10 0.32
CA SER A 87 -4.47 14.88 1.06
C SER A 87 -4.40 13.44 1.55
N THR A 88 -3.20 12.88 1.55
CA THR A 88 -2.93 11.53 2.04
C THR A 88 -2.04 11.56 3.27
N ASP A 89 -2.04 10.47 4.01
CA ASP A 89 -1.40 10.36 5.31
C ASP A 89 0.11 10.08 5.28
N LEU A 90 0.71 10.00 4.09
CA LEU A 90 2.14 9.80 3.96
C LEU A 90 2.79 11.00 3.25
N CYS A 91 3.84 11.56 3.84
CA CYS A 91 4.49 12.73 3.29
C CYS A 91 5.28 12.40 2.00
N ALA A 92 5.51 13.41 1.16
CA ALA A 92 6.19 13.28 -0.14
C ALA A 92 7.56 12.58 -0.03
N LYS A 93 8.28 12.78 1.07
CA LYS A 93 9.57 12.12 1.31
C LYS A 93 9.43 10.60 1.34
N TRP A 94 8.49 10.06 2.10
CA TRP A 94 8.29 8.63 2.22
C TRP A 94 7.61 8.04 0.98
N LEU A 95 6.70 8.79 0.36
CA LEU A 95 6.13 8.42 -0.95
C LEU A 95 7.22 8.19 -1.99
N SER A 96 8.31 8.96 -1.98
CA SER A 96 9.41 8.78 -2.93
C SER A 96 10.15 7.46 -2.81
N TYR A 97 9.97 6.72 -1.71
CA TYR A 97 10.60 5.41 -1.47
C TYR A 97 9.74 4.24 -1.93
N LEU A 98 8.48 4.49 -2.25
CA LEU A 98 7.55 3.48 -2.75
C LEU A 98 7.73 3.25 -4.25
N ASP A 99 7.37 2.07 -4.71
CA ASP A 99 7.25 1.77 -6.15
C ASP A 99 5.91 2.26 -6.70
N TYR A 100 4.86 2.21 -5.89
CA TYR A 100 3.50 2.65 -6.22
C TYR A 100 2.72 3.00 -4.96
N ALA A 101 1.57 3.63 -5.14
CA ALA A 101 0.62 3.87 -4.08
C ALA A 101 -0.81 3.63 -4.57
N ILE A 102 -1.67 3.19 -3.67
CA ILE A 102 -3.12 3.10 -3.82
C ILE A 102 -3.71 4.16 -2.90
N ALA A 103 -4.72 4.90 -3.34
CA ALA A 103 -5.43 5.86 -2.49
C ALA A 103 -6.83 5.34 -2.20
N SER A 104 -7.16 5.22 -0.93
CA SER A 104 -8.44 4.68 -0.46
C SER A 104 -9.14 5.62 0.53
N LEU A 105 -10.47 5.60 0.48
CA LEU A 105 -11.32 6.25 1.47
C LEU A 105 -11.68 5.21 2.55
N HIS A 106 -11.16 5.43 3.76
CA HIS A 106 -11.50 4.62 4.93
C HIS A 106 -12.24 5.49 5.94
N ASP A 107 -13.40 5.05 6.39
CA ASP A 107 -14.24 5.77 7.36
C ASP A 107 -13.58 5.94 8.73
N LEU A 108 -12.54 5.17 9.03
CA LEU A 108 -11.69 5.33 10.20
C LEU A 108 -10.67 6.48 10.09
N CYS A 109 -10.39 6.93 8.86
CA CYS A 109 -9.36 7.94 8.56
C CYS A 109 -9.97 9.28 8.14
N ILE A 110 -11.20 9.27 7.61
CA ILE A 110 -11.94 10.45 7.20
C ILE A 110 -13.44 10.21 7.43
N THR A 111 -14.14 11.20 7.97
CA THR A 111 -15.60 11.13 8.02
C THR A 111 -16.16 11.13 6.58
N PRO A 112 -16.97 10.11 6.19
CA PRO A 112 -17.57 10.08 4.85
C PRO A 112 -18.40 11.33 4.58
N GLY A 113 -18.14 11.99 3.46
CA GLY A 113 -18.86 13.16 3.00
C GLY A 113 -20.00 12.83 2.04
N THR A 114 -20.49 13.85 1.32
CA THR A 114 -21.39 13.63 0.20
C THR A 114 -20.69 12.86 -0.92
N ARG A 115 -21.44 12.35 -1.88
CA ARG A 115 -20.88 11.68 -3.07
C ARG A 115 -19.85 12.58 -3.78
N GLU A 116 -20.18 13.86 -3.93
CA GLU A 116 -19.34 14.85 -4.61
C GLU A 116 -18.06 15.10 -3.83
N GLN A 117 -18.13 15.21 -2.50
CA GLN A 117 -16.96 15.37 -1.63
C GLN A 117 -16.05 14.15 -1.70
N ASN A 118 -16.60 12.95 -1.58
CA ASN A 118 -15.83 11.71 -1.65
C ASN A 118 -15.16 11.53 -3.02
N THR A 119 -15.88 11.87 -4.11
CA THR A 119 -15.32 11.84 -5.47
C THR A 119 -14.20 12.86 -5.62
N SER A 120 -14.38 14.09 -5.11
CA SER A 120 -13.35 15.13 -5.14
C SER A 120 -12.09 14.71 -4.40
N ALA A 121 -12.26 14.10 -3.22
CA ALA A 121 -11.14 13.58 -2.42
C ALA A 121 -10.29 12.54 -3.18
N LEU A 122 -10.95 11.57 -3.82
CA LEU A 122 -10.23 10.56 -4.62
C LEU A 122 -9.54 11.19 -5.85
N ILE A 123 -10.22 12.10 -6.56
CA ILE A 123 -9.61 12.80 -7.70
C ILE A 123 -8.42 13.64 -7.23
N GLY A 124 -8.53 14.30 -6.07
CA GLY A 124 -7.43 15.04 -5.47
C GLY A 124 -6.22 14.15 -5.19
N ALA A 125 -6.45 13.02 -4.54
CA ALA A 125 -5.38 12.05 -4.23
C ALA A 125 -4.72 11.50 -5.50
N MET A 126 -5.50 11.18 -6.55
CA MET A 126 -4.98 10.69 -7.84
C MET A 126 -4.11 11.72 -8.59
N ARG A 127 -4.21 13.00 -8.26
CA ARG A 127 -3.35 14.06 -8.82
C ARG A 127 -2.00 14.15 -8.15
N ASN A 128 -1.79 13.44 -7.06
CA ASN A 128 -0.47 13.31 -6.47
C ASN A 128 0.47 12.65 -7.50
N PRO A 129 1.67 13.18 -7.75
CA PRO A 129 2.57 12.67 -8.79
C PRO A 129 3.22 11.32 -8.44
N LYS A 130 2.82 10.70 -7.35
CA LYS A 130 3.20 9.33 -6.99
C LYS A 130 1.99 8.46 -7.00
#